data_274895dc91c0846e1b1f469d9dd3b936
#
_entry.id   274895dc91c0846e1b1f469d9dd3b936
#
_cell.length_a   1.000
_cell.length_b   1.000
_cell.length_c   1.000
_cell.angle_alpha   90.00
_cell.angle_beta   90.00
_cell.angle_gamma   90.00
#
_symmetry.space_group_name_H-M   'P 1'
#
loop_
_entity.id
_entity.type
_entity.pdbx_description
1 polymer ?
#
loop_
_entity_poly.entity_id
_entity_poly.type
_entity_poly.pdbx_seq_one_letter_code
_entity_poly.pdbx_strand_id
1 'polypeptide(L)'
;MSTDQNKEVVILWLEERDKGNWDIINELFAPDYVYHLASDPEPVRGRDKVKQINVNFRFAFDIYPTHKPDLLVAEGDMVVYRETVRAKPKDPFRGQPPTKKEATVANIDIYRILDGKIVEQWNHPDMFGLMKQLGNLPTPGGGGS
;
A
#
# COMPACT_ATOMS: atom_id res chain seq x y z
N MET A 1 2.68 17.92 -16.73
CA MET A 1 1.60 16.98 -17.07
C MET A 1 0.34 17.39 -16.33
N SER A 2 -0.81 17.09 -16.89
CA SER A 2 -2.07 17.40 -16.24
C SER A 2 -2.35 16.48 -15.05
N THR A 3 -3.27 16.91 -14.17
CA THR A 3 -3.72 16.07 -13.06
C THR A 3 -4.36 14.78 -13.56
N ASP A 4 -5.08 14.81 -14.68
CA ASP A 4 -5.67 13.61 -15.26
C ASP A 4 -4.61 12.63 -15.74
N GLN A 5 -3.54 13.12 -16.37
CA GLN A 5 -2.42 12.28 -16.79
C GLN A 5 -1.70 11.66 -15.57
N ASN A 6 -1.55 12.44 -14.51
CA ASN A 6 -0.94 11.93 -13.28
C ASN A 6 -1.81 10.84 -12.61
N LYS A 7 -3.13 11.01 -12.63
CA LYS A 7 -4.05 9.96 -12.15
C LYS A 7 -3.90 8.67 -12.97
N GLU A 8 -3.74 8.79 -14.30
CA GLU A 8 -3.56 7.64 -15.18
C GLU A 8 -2.31 6.85 -14.83
N VAL A 9 -1.21 7.53 -14.47
CA VAL A 9 0.02 6.86 -14.02
C VAL A 9 -0.25 6.00 -12.80
N VAL A 10 -0.97 6.54 -11.81
CA VAL A 10 -1.30 5.80 -10.59
C VAL A 10 -2.23 4.62 -10.89
N ILE A 11 -3.26 4.84 -11.70
CA ILE A 11 -4.20 3.76 -12.08
C ILE A 11 -3.45 2.63 -12.79
N LEU A 12 -2.59 2.96 -13.74
CA LEU A 12 -1.79 1.96 -14.44
C LEU A 12 -0.90 1.17 -13.48
N TRP A 13 -0.24 1.87 -12.56
CA TRP A 13 0.56 1.20 -11.54
C TRP A 13 -0.26 0.20 -10.72
N LEU A 14 -1.44 0.63 -10.23
CA LEU A 14 -2.28 -0.23 -9.40
C LEU A 14 -2.76 -1.47 -10.17
N GLU A 15 -3.16 -1.31 -11.42
CA GLU A 15 -3.58 -2.41 -12.27
C GLU A 15 -2.45 -3.41 -12.54
N GLU A 16 -1.27 -2.91 -12.91
CA GLU A 16 -0.13 -3.77 -13.20
C GLU A 16 0.43 -4.45 -11.96
N ARG A 17 0.43 -3.75 -10.83
CA ARG A 17 0.79 -4.32 -9.53
C ARG A 17 -0.08 -5.52 -9.20
N ASP A 18 -1.39 -5.38 -9.38
CA ASP A 18 -2.36 -6.43 -9.03
C ASP A 18 -2.24 -7.63 -9.96
N LYS A 19 -1.77 -7.44 -11.18
CA LYS A 19 -1.45 -8.53 -12.12
C LYS A 19 -0.10 -9.20 -11.82
N GLY A 20 0.74 -8.60 -10.97
CA GLY A 20 2.10 -9.06 -10.74
C GLY A 20 3.07 -8.70 -11.86
N ASN A 21 2.72 -7.74 -12.70
CA ASN A 21 3.59 -7.27 -13.77
C ASN A 21 4.61 -6.27 -13.21
N TRP A 22 5.66 -6.77 -12.60
CA TRP A 22 6.67 -5.95 -11.94
C TRP A 22 7.58 -5.18 -12.89
N ASP A 23 7.64 -5.58 -14.16
CA ASP A 23 8.47 -4.88 -15.15
C ASP A 23 8.01 -3.44 -15.37
N ILE A 24 6.74 -3.14 -15.10
CA ILE A 24 6.19 -1.79 -15.20
C ILE A 24 6.88 -0.79 -14.25
N ILE A 25 7.51 -1.27 -13.19
CA ILE A 25 8.20 -0.43 -12.22
C ILE A 25 9.28 0.40 -12.90
N ASN A 26 10.03 -0.20 -13.84
CA ASN A 26 11.09 0.52 -14.55
C ASN A 26 10.56 1.65 -15.44
N GLU A 27 9.30 1.57 -15.83
CA GLU A 27 8.66 2.62 -16.65
C GLU A 27 8.00 3.70 -15.80
N LEU A 28 7.37 3.30 -14.69
CA LEU A 28 6.50 4.21 -13.91
C LEU A 28 7.19 4.86 -12.71
N PHE A 29 8.31 4.30 -12.23
CA PHE A 29 9.00 4.82 -11.06
C PHE A 29 10.34 5.43 -11.44
N ALA A 30 10.67 6.57 -10.82
CA ALA A 30 12.00 7.16 -10.98
C ALA A 30 13.07 6.29 -10.30
N PRO A 31 14.30 6.25 -10.84
CA PRO A 31 15.37 5.45 -10.22
C PRO A 31 15.64 5.80 -8.77
N ASP A 32 15.49 7.07 -8.40
CA ASP A 32 15.72 7.60 -7.05
C ASP A 32 14.44 7.78 -6.24
N TYR A 33 13.41 7.03 -6.58
CA TYR A 33 12.14 7.01 -5.86
C TYR A 33 12.32 6.84 -4.34
N VAL A 34 11.47 7.54 -3.57
CA VAL A 34 11.49 7.52 -2.11
C VAL A 34 10.12 7.08 -1.59
N TYR A 35 10.15 6.12 -0.68
CA TYR A 35 8.93 5.55 -0.08
C TYR A 35 8.93 5.84 1.42
N HIS A 36 7.82 6.40 1.90
CA HIS A 36 7.59 6.70 3.31
C HIS A 36 6.44 5.85 3.84
N LEU A 37 6.75 4.90 4.70
CA LEU A 37 5.73 4.15 5.44
C LEU A 37 5.44 4.91 6.74
N ALA A 38 4.15 5.17 7.01
CA ALA A 38 3.74 5.98 8.17
C ALA A 38 4.26 5.45 9.50
N SER A 39 4.41 4.14 9.64
CA SER A 39 4.89 3.50 10.86
C SER A 39 6.41 3.45 10.98
N ASP A 40 7.15 3.88 9.97
CA ASP A 40 8.60 3.81 9.94
C ASP A 40 9.18 5.22 9.73
N PRO A 41 10.00 5.73 10.66
CA PRO A 41 10.58 7.07 10.51
C PRO A 41 11.63 7.15 9.40
N GLU A 42 12.21 6.01 8.99
CA GLU A 42 13.23 6.00 7.95
C GLU A 42 12.64 5.70 6.59
N PRO A 43 12.89 6.54 5.57
CA PRO A 43 12.40 6.27 4.23
C PRO A 43 13.19 5.15 3.55
N VAL A 44 12.54 4.47 2.62
CA VAL A 44 13.16 3.49 1.74
C VAL A 44 13.45 4.19 0.40
N ARG A 45 14.65 4.05 -0.12
CA ARG A 45 15.10 4.75 -1.33
C ARG A 45 15.40 3.76 -2.45
N GLY A 46 15.02 4.17 -3.66
CA GLY A 46 15.27 3.42 -4.88
C GLY A 46 14.09 2.61 -5.35
N ARG A 47 13.83 2.68 -6.66
CA ARG A 47 12.72 1.91 -7.28
C ARG A 47 12.93 0.40 -7.24
N ASP A 48 14.15 -0.04 -7.04
CA ASP A 48 14.47 -1.46 -6.90
C ASP A 48 13.85 -2.09 -5.65
N LYS A 49 13.39 -1.28 -4.70
CA LYS A 49 12.71 -1.75 -3.49
C LYS A 49 11.20 -1.93 -3.68
N VAL A 50 10.61 -1.34 -4.71
CA VAL A 50 9.14 -1.32 -4.89
C VAL A 50 8.57 -2.73 -4.98
N LYS A 51 9.18 -3.58 -5.79
CA LYS A 51 8.73 -4.97 -5.94
C LYS A 51 8.75 -5.69 -4.60
N GLN A 52 9.84 -5.60 -3.87
CA GLN A 52 10.02 -6.34 -2.61
C GLN A 52 9.03 -5.86 -1.54
N ILE A 53 8.77 -4.56 -1.46
CA ILE A 53 7.77 -4.00 -0.53
C ILE A 53 6.40 -4.63 -0.78
N ASN A 54 5.99 -4.70 -2.05
CA ASN A 54 4.68 -5.23 -2.41
C ASN A 54 4.62 -6.76 -2.27
N VAL A 55 5.67 -7.46 -2.65
CA VAL A 55 5.74 -8.92 -2.55
C VAL A 55 5.71 -9.35 -1.08
N ASN A 56 6.42 -8.66 -0.20
CA ASN A 56 6.43 -9.00 1.22
C ASN A 56 5.03 -8.93 1.83
N PHE A 57 4.27 -7.90 1.51
CA PHE A 57 2.91 -7.79 2.01
C PHE A 57 2.02 -8.91 1.49
N ARG A 58 2.10 -9.21 0.19
CA ARG A 58 1.30 -10.26 -0.44
C ARG A 58 1.73 -11.67 -0.03
N PHE A 59 2.96 -11.83 0.43
CA PHE A 59 3.42 -13.10 1.00
C PHE A 59 2.72 -13.41 2.33
N ALA A 60 2.51 -12.40 3.15
CA ALA A 60 1.88 -12.56 4.46
C ALA A 60 0.35 -12.66 4.40
N PHE A 61 -0.27 -12.15 3.34
CA PHE A 61 -1.72 -12.06 3.24
C PHE A 61 -2.22 -12.49 1.87
N ASP A 62 -3.35 -13.18 1.86
CA ASP A 62 -4.19 -13.28 0.66
C ASP A 62 -4.92 -11.96 0.52
N ILE A 63 -4.67 -11.25 -0.56
CA ILE A 63 -5.26 -9.95 -0.84
C ILE A 63 -6.38 -10.14 -1.86
N TYR A 64 -7.54 -9.62 -1.53
CA TYR A 64 -8.67 -9.55 -2.44
C TYR A 64 -8.75 -8.13 -2.98
N PRO A 65 -8.16 -7.87 -4.16
CA PRO A 65 -8.08 -6.53 -4.69
C PRO A 65 -9.46 -5.97 -4.99
N THR A 66 -9.64 -4.72 -4.63
CA THR A 66 -10.71 -3.92 -5.19
C THR A 66 -10.13 -3.30 -6.45
N HIS A 67 -10.67 -3.62 -7.60
CA HIS A 67 -10.11 -3.18 -8.88
C HIS A 67 -10.15 -1.67 -9.09
N LYS A 68 -10.72 -0.93 -8.14
CA LYS A 68 -10.83 0.53 -8.22
C LYS A 68 -10.58 1.14 -6.87
N PRO A 69 -9.88 2.29 -6.81
CA PRO A 69 -9.78 3.04 -5.57
C PRO A 69 -11.16 3.59 -5.17
N ASP A 70 -11.40 3.71 -3.86
CA ASP A 70 -12.61 4.35 -3.34
C ASP A 70 -12.61 5.84 -3.66
N LEU A 71 -11.43 6.46 -3.58
CA LEU A 71 -11.21 7.88 -3.88
C LEU A 71 -9.92 8.02 -4.68
N LEU A 72 -9.95 8.91 -5.64
CA LEU A 72 -8.77 9.28 -6.42
C LEU A 72 -8.86 10.77 -6.72
N VAL A 73 -7.97 11.54 -6.12
CA VAL A 73 -7.92 12.99 -6.28
C VAL A 73 -6.52 13.44 -6.63
N ALA A 74 -6.38 14.49 -7.38
CA ALA A 74 -5.08 15.03 -7.77
C ALA A 74 -5.09 16.54 -7.78
N GLU A 75 -3.98 17.13 -7.35
CA GLU A 75 -3.72 18.54 -7.41
C GLU A 75 -2.22 18.76 -7.65
N GLY A 76 -1.88 19.60 -8.63
CA GLY A 76 -0.49 19.81 -8.99
C GLY A 76 0.19 18.49 -9.41
N ASP A 77 1.31 18.19 -8.79
CA ASP A 77 2.07 16.96 -9.03
C ASP A 77 1.69 15.82 -8.07
N MET A 78 0.66 16.01 -7.23
CA MET A 78 0.26 15.05 -6.19
C MET A 78 -1.01 14.32 -6.59
N VAL A 79 -1.02 13.01 -6.33
CA VAL A 79 -2.20 12.15 -6.50
C VAL A 79 -2.41 11.41 -5.19
N VAL A 80 -3.64 11.45 -4.70
CA VAL A 80 -4.05 10.73 -3.49
C VAL A 80 -5.07 9.68 -3.87
N TYR A 81 -4.86 8.44 -3.43
CA TYR A 81 -5.88 7.42 -3.57
C TYR A 81 -6.15 6.74 -2.24
N ARG A 82 -7.39 6.34 -2.06
CA ARG A 82 -7.82 5.54 -0.92
C ARG A 82 -8.39 4.24 -1.44
N GLU A 83 -8.01 3.14 -0.83
CA GLU A 83 -8.59 1.84 -1.14
C GLU A 83 -9.01 1.13 0.14
N THR A 84 -9.97 0.22 0.00
CA THR A 84 -10.35 -0.71 1.05
C THR A 84 -9.94 -2.09 0.60
N VAL A 85 -9.12 -2.76 1.39
CA VAL A 85 -8.53 -4.05 1.06
C VAL A 85 -9.05 -5.10 2.02
N ARG A 86 -9.49 -6.24 1.48
CA ARG A 86 -9.75 -7.43 2.29
C ARG A 86 -8.50 -8.29 2.27
N ALA A 87 -8.06 -8.68 3.46
CA ALA A 87 -6.82 -9.44 3.61
C ALA A 87 -7.02 -10.58 4.62
N LYS A 88 -6.50 -11.75 4.27
CA LYS A 88 -6.51 -12.92 5.14
C LYS A 88 -5.06 -13.37 5.36
N PRO A 89 -4.59 -13.46 6.60
CA PRO A 89 -3.22 -13.92 6.85
C PRO A 89 -3.00 -15.34 6.33
N LYS A 90 -1.87 -15.56 5.66
CA LYS A 90 -1.44 -16.89 5.21
C LYS A 90 -0.58 -17.58 6.25
N ASP A 91 0.34 -16.80 6.85
CA ASP A 91 1.36 -17.28 7.77
C ASP A 91 1.34 -16.44 9.04
N PRO A 92 2.11 -16.83 10.08
CA PRO A 92 2.24 -15.99 11.28
C PRO A 92 2.65 -14.57 10.90
N PHE A 93 1.94 -13.59 11.43
CA PHE A 93 2.17 -12.19 11.17
C PHE A 93 2.52 -11.49 12.47
N ARG A 94 3.69 -10.83 12.50
CA ARG A 94 4.22 -10.13 13.69
C ARG A 94 4.30 -11.04 14.92
N GLY A 95 4.75 -12.29 14.70
CA GLY A 95 4.91 -13.27 15.78
C GLY A 95 3.61 -13.92 16.24
N GLN A 96 2.49 -13.62 15.60
CA GLN A 96 1.20 -14.23 15.91
C GLN A 96 0.92 -15.41 14.97
N PRO A 97 0.26 -16.48 15.45
CA PRO A 97 -0.10 -17.59 14.59
C PRO A 97 -1.11 -17.16 13.52
N PRO A 98 -1.18 -17.89 12.39
CA PRO A 98 -2.20 -17.63 11.38
C PRO A 98 -3.60 -17.68 11.97
N THR A 99 -4.47 -16.79 11.52
CA THR A 99 -5.88 -16.78 11.89
C THR A 99 -6.74 -16.97 10.64
N LYS A 100 -7.92 -17.57 10.81
CA LYS A 100 -8.88 -17.71 9.72
C LYS A 100 -9.68 -16.42 9.51
N LYS A 101 -9.51 -15.42 10.37
CA LYS A 101 -10.22 -14.17 10.26
C LYS A 101 -9.69 -13.35 9.10
N GLU A 102 -10.60 -12.73 8.37
CA GLU A 102 -10.26 -11.71 7.39
C GLU A 102 -10.30 -10.35 8.06
N ALA A 103 -9.46 -9.45 7.58
CA ALA A 103 -9.51 -8.05 7.95
C ALA A 103 -9.91 -7.21 6.76
N THR A 104 -10.67 -6.14 7.01
CA THR A 104 -10.96 -5.11 6.03
C THR A 104 -10.21 -3.87 6.46
N VAL A 105 -9.26 -3.44 5.63
CA VAL A 105 -8.30 -2.40 5.99
C VAL A 105 -8.39 -1.27 5.00
N ALA A 106 -8.53 -0.05 5.51
CA ALA A 106 -8.41 1.15 4.70
C ALA A 106 -6.93 1.50 4.53
N ASN A 107 -6.58 1.94 3.34
CA ASN A 107 -5.23 2.36 3.00
C ASN A 107 -5.30 3.63 2.18
N ILE A 108 -4.44 4.60 2.52
CA ILE A 108 -4.29 5.84 1.76
C ILE A 108 -2.84 5.93 1.30
N ASP A 109 -2.65 6.16 0.01
CA ASP A 109 -1.35 6.48 -0.55
C ASP A 109 -1.38 7.84 -1.21
N ILE A 110 -0.28 8.56 -1.04
CA ILE A 110 -0.04 9.82 -1.71
C ILE A 110 1.16 9.63 -2.61
N TYR A 111 1.04 10.02 -3.86
CA TYR A 111 2.11 9.92 -4.86
C TYR A 111 2.48 11.29 -5.36
N ARG A 112 3.77 11.56 -5.49
CA ARG A 112 4.27 12.70 -6.26
C ARG A 112 4.69 12.19 -7.64
N ILE A 113 4.17 12.81 -8.69
CA ILE A 113 4.42 12.43 -10.07
C ILE A 113 5.14 13.59 -10.77
N LEU A 114 6.32 13.31 -11.32
CA LEU A 114 7.07 14.29 -12.12
C LEU A 114 7.43 13.64 -13.46
N ASP A 115 7.10 14.31 -14.56
CA ASP A 115 7.39 13.84 -15.92
C ASP A 115 6.92 12.40 -16.17
N GLY A 116 5.73 12.08 -15.68
CA GLY A 116 5.13 10.76 -15.89
C GLY A 116 5.71 9.66 -15.01
N LYS A 117 6.54 10.00 -14.02
CA LYS A 117 7.17 9.03 -13.13
C LYS A 117 6.81 9.30 -11.69
N ILE A 118 6.58 8.22 -10.94
CA ILE A 118 6.39 8.29 -9.50
C ILE A 118 7.77 8.51 -8.87
N VAL A 119 7.92 9.66 -8.20
CA VAL A 119 9.21 10.02 -7.58
C VAL A 119 9.18 9.88 -6.07
N GLU A 120 8.00 9.94 -5.47
CA GLU A 120 7.85 9.84 -4.02
C GLU A 120 6.47 9.29 -3.67
N GLN A 121 6.40 8.54 -2.58
CA GLN A 121 5.16 7.92 -2.13
C GLN A 121 5.09 7.93 -0.61
N TRP A 122 3.92 8.26 -0.08
CA TRP A 122 3.60 8.14 1.34
C TRP A 122 2.50 7.11 1.49
N ASN A 123 2.70 6.11 2.35
CA ASN A 123 1.75 5.03 2.57
C ASN A 123 1.21 5.09 3.99
N HIS A 124 -0.10 5.15 4.12
CA HIS A 124 -0.80 5.25 5.40
C HIS A 124 -1.86 4.16 5.53
N PRO A 125 -1.44 2.89 5.76
CA PRO A 125 -2.40 1.82 6.02
C PRO A 125 -2.94 1.93 7.45
N ASP A 126 -4.17 1.51 7.66
CA ASP A 126 -4.75 1.42 9.00
C ASP A 126 -4.23 0.15 9.70
N MET A 127 -2.99 0.19 10.17
CA MET A 127 -2.35 -0.94 10.83
C MET A 127 -2.99 -1.22 12.20
N PHE A 128 -3.45 -0.20 12.90
CA PHE A 128 -4.16 -0.38 14.16
C PHE A 128 -5.46 -1.17 13.95
N GLY A 129 -6.25 -0.79 12.94
CA GLY A 129 -7.46 -1.50 12.59
C GLY A 129 -7.20 -2.95 12.17
N LEU A 130 -6.13 -3.18 11.40
CA LEU A 130 -5.72 -4.52 11.02
C LEU A 130 -5.41 -5.38 12.24
N MET A 131 -4.57 -4.88 13.14
CA MET A 131 -4.17 -5.61 14.36
C MET A 131 -5.37 -5.89 15.26
N LYS A 132 -6.26 -4.91 15.41
CA LYS A 132 -7.47 -5.08 16.22
C LYS A 132 -8.37 -6.18 15.63
N GLN A 133 -8.60 -6.17 14.33
CA GLN A 133 -9.45 -7.16 13.67
C GLN A 133 -8.86 -8.58 13.75
N LEU A 134 -7.54 -8.69 13.72
CA LEU A 134 -6.87 -9.99 13.85
C LEU A 134 -6.67 -10.44 15.30
N GLY A 135 -7.10 -9.63 16.28
CA GLY A 135 -6.98 -9.97 17.68
C GLY A 135 -5.57 -9.81 18.27
N ASN A 136 -4.70 -9.06 17.59
CA ASN A 136 -3.30 -8.89 18.00
C ASN A 136 -3.05 -7.68 18.90
N LEU A 137 -4.11 -7.00 19.33
CA LEU A 137 -4.02 -5.87 20.25
C LEU A 137 -4.80 -6.15 21.52
N PRO A 138 -4.32 -5.65 22.68
CA PRO A 138 -5.09 -5.70 23.90
C PRO A 138 -6.42 -4.97 23.74
N THR A 139 -7.48 -5.51 24.34
CA THR A 139 -8.78 -4.84 24.35
C THR A 139 -8.70 -3.63 25.28
N PRO A 140 -9.15 -2.43 24.88
CA PRO A 140 -9.17 -1.27 25.75
C PRO A 140 -9.95 -1.56 27.03
N GLY A 141 -9.35 -1.29 28.19
CA GLY A 141 -9.95 -1.56 29.49
C GLY A 141 -10.06 -3.04 29.85
N GLY A 142 -9.59 -3.93 29.01
CA GLY A 142 -9.77 -5.36 29.17
C GLY A 142 -8.61 -6.13 29.80
N GLY A 143 -7.71 -5.47 30.46
CA GLY A 143 -6.66 -6.15 31.21
C GLY A 143 -5.88 -7.21 30.46
N GLY A 144 -5.57 -7.00 29.19
CA GLY A 144 -4.78 -7.93 28.40
C GLY A 144 -5.56 -9.07 27.79
N SER A 145 -6.85 -8.97 27.75
CA SER A 145 -7.69 -9.91 27.05
C SER A 145 -7.57 -9.78 25.54
#